data_7b1f75c193630ba78b91118b0afdd47e
#
_entry.id   7b1f75c193630ba78b91118b0afdd47e
#
_cell.length_a   1.000
_cell.length_b   1.000
_cell.length_c   1.000
_cell.angle_alpha   90.00
_cell.angle_beta   90.00
_cell.angle_gamma   90.00
#
_symmetry.space_group_name_H-M   'P 1'
#
loop_
_entity.id
_entity.type
_entity.pdbx_description
1 polymer ?
#
loop_
_entity_poly.entity_id
_entity_poly.type
_entity_poly.pdbx_seq_one_letter_code
_entity_poly.pdbx_strand_id
1 'polypeptide(L)'
;MKDILGQALLDYQNGNYTEDIITSTNISDEDILPIPYLFREFKDMPKLEQKALKLVKGHVLDVGCGAGGHSLYLQNKGIIVKSIDISEGAISVCNTRGVNHAEVASILDITEQFDTILLLMNGTGIFEKLSYVTKYLSHLKSLLKPKGQILIDSSDIQYMYEDEDGGLWIDTNANYYGELDYYMSYKGVKETPLTWLYLDFETLKNACLTVGLNCENVQEGEHFDYLAKLTLNE
;
A
#
# COMPACT_ATOMS: atom_id res chain seq x y z
N MET A 1 11.75 15.84 -0.39
CA MET A 1 11.88 14.48 -0.96
C MET A 1 11.72 14.62 -2.46
N LYS A 2 12.49 13.91 -3.28
CA LYS A 2 12.30 13.92 -4.74
C LYS A 2 11.18 12.93 -5.03
N ASP A 3 10.18 13.32 -5.81
CA ASP A 3 9.04 12.46 -6.18
C ASP A 3 9.44 11.56 -7.36
N ILE A 4 10.28 10.53 -7.08
CA ILE A 4 10.78 9.61 -8.11
C ILE A 4 9.65 8.77 -8.70
N LEU A 5 8.77 8.23 -7.86
CA LEU A 5 7.60 7.48 -8.31
C LEU A 5 6.72 8.34 -9.22
N GLY A 6 6.37 9.55 -8.78
CA GLY A 6 5.56 10.46 -9.56
C GLY A 6 6.20 10.86 -10.89
N GLN A 7 7.52 11.09 -10.92
CA GLN A 7 8.23 11.40 -12.17
C GLN A 7 8.16 10.22 -13.16
N ALA A 8 8.37 9.00 -12.68
CA ALA A 8 8.30 7.80 -13.51
C ALA A 8 6.89 7.57 -14.07
N LEU A 9 5.86 7.75 -13.23
CA LEU A 9 4.45 7.67 -13.66
C LEU A 9 4.11 8.74 -14.71
N LEU A 10 4.58 9.98 -14.52
CA LEU A 10 4.38 11.08 -15.48
C LEU A 10 5.06 10.79 -16.82
N ASP A 11 6.29 10.31 -16.80
CA ASP A 11 7.01 9.98 -18.03
C ASP A 11 6.28 8.88 -18.81
N TYR A 12 5.80 7.85 -18.14
CA TYR A 12 5.01 6.80 -18.79
C TYR A 12 3.70 7.34 -19.37
N GLN A 13 2.94 8.11 -18.58
CA GLN A 13 1.66 8.70 -19.01
C GLN A 13 1.82 9.59 -20.24
N ASN A 14 2.93 10.33 -20.32
CA ASN A 14 3.20 11.27 -21.41
C ASN A 14 3.94 10.67 -22.62
N GLY A 15 4.21 9.35 -22.61
CA GLY A 15 4.94 8.68 -23.69
C GLY A 15 6.46 8.91 -23.69
N ASN A 16 7.01 9.38 -22.58
CA ASN A 16 8.46 9.62 -22.38
C ASN A 16 9.15 8.48 -21.64
N TYR A 17 8.48 7.33 -21.55
CA TYR A 17 8.99 6.14 -20.89
C TYR A 17 10.18 5.56 -21.63
N THR A 18 11.30 5.37 -20.92
CA THR A 18 12.55 4.82 -21.46
C THR A 18 13.15 3.71 -20.61
N GLU A 19 12.81 3.67 -19.32
CA GLU A 19 13.34 2.70 -18.37
C GLU A 19 12.38 2.54 -17.18
N ASP A 20 12.57 1.49 -16.40
CA ASP A 20 11.80 1.20 -15.19
C ASP A 20 12.44 1.78 -13.93
N ILE A 21 11.71 1.74 -12.83
CA ILE A 21 12.24 2.10 -11.51
C ILE A 21 13.10 0.94 -11.02
N ILE A 22 14.29 1.25 -10.49
CA ILE A 22 15.11 0.29 -9.75
C ILE A 22 14.80 0.46 -8.27
N THR A 23 14.51 -0.65 -7.61
CA THR A 23 14.23 -0.71 -6.18
C THR A 23 15.23 -1.62 -5.49
N SER A 24 15.50 -1.38 -4.22
CA SER A 24 16.26 -2.28 -3.35
C SER A 24 15.89 -2.01 -1.89
N THR A 25 16.33 -2.88 -1.00
CA THR A 25 16.21 -2.66 0.43
C THR A 25 17.57 -2.86 1.10
N ASN A 26 17.64 -2.62 2.41
CA ASN A 26 18.84 -2.93 3.20
C ASN A 26 19.11 -4.44 3.34
N ILE A 27 18.18 -5.31 2.88
CA ILE A 27 18.30 -6.78 2.95
C ILE A 27 18.13 -7.47 1.59
N SER A 28 17.90 -6.72 0.51
CA SER A 28 17.74 -7.28 -0.84
C SER A 28 18.60 -6.53 -1.86
N ASP A 29 19.00 -7.25 -2.91
CA ASP A 29 19.63 -6.68 -4.08
C ASP A 29 18.67 -5.78 -4.88
N GLU A 30 19.21 -5.12 -5.91
CA GLU A 30 18.43 -4.31 -6.84
C GLU A 30 17.44 -5.18 -7.64
N ASP A 31 16.19 -4.72 -7.71
CA ASP A 31 15.12 -5.32 -8.49
C ASP A 31 14.43 -4.26 -9.36
N ILE A 32 13.72 -4.69 -10.38
CA ILE A 32 13.04 -3.81 -11.34
C ILE A 32 11.56 -3.74 -10.97
N LEU A 33 11.06 -2.53 -10.74
CA LEU A 33 9.63 -2.24 -10.67
C LEU A 33 9.17 -1.72 -12.04
N PRO A 34 8.52 -2.55 -12.87
CA PRO A 34 8.07 -2.14 -14.19
C PRO A 34 6.98 -1.08 -14.09
N ILE A 35 7.20 0.10 -14.69
CA ILE A 35 6.22 1.19 -14.64
C ILE A 35 4.89 0.79 -15.29
N PRO A 36 4.85 0.05 -16.43
CA PRO A 36 3.58 -0.43 -16.99
C PRO A 36 2.73 -1.25 -16.02
N TYR A 37 3.37 -1.98 -15.08
CA TYR A 37 2.67 -2.74 -14.05
C TYR A 37 1.83 -1.86 -13.12
N LEU A 38 2.25 -0.61 -12.88
CA LEU A 38 1.50 0.35 -12.07
C LEU A 38 0.26 0.90 -12.79
N PHE A 39 0.15 0.69 -14.11
CA PHE A 39 -0.99 1.10 -14.95
C PHE A 39 -1.92 -0.06 -15.31
N ARG A 40 -1.70 -1.26 -14.75
CA ARG A 40 -2.46 -2.46 -15.06
C ARG A 40 -3.95 -2.31 -14.83
N GLU A 41 -4.73 -3.02 -15.62
CA GLU A 41 -6.17 -3.11 -15.45
C GLU A 41 -6.55 -4.21 -14.45
N PHE A 42 -7.79 -4.19 -13.98
CA PHE A 42 -8.31 -5.16 -12.99
C PHE A 42 -8.02 -6.62 -13.33
N LYS A 43 -8.11 -7.02 -14.60
CA LYS A 43 -7.88 -8.41 -15.05
C LYS A 43 -6.43 -8.87 -14.86
N ASP A 44 -5.49 -7.90 -14.88
CA ASP A 44 -4.05 -8.12 -14.78
C ASP A 44 -3.51 -7.86 -13.33
N MET A 45 -4.40 -7.49 -12.40
CA MET A 45 -4.05 -7.32 -10.98
C MET A 45 -3.89 -8.67 -10.30
N PRO A 46 -3.02 -8.79 -9.28
CA PRO A 46 -2.95 -9.94 -8.39
C PRO A 46 -4.31 -10.32 -7.79
N LYS A 47 -4.48 -11.58 -7.46
CA LYS A 47 -5.74 -12.11 -6.91
C LYS A 47 -6.16 -11.41 -5.60
N LEU A 48 -5.19 -11.00 -4.77
CA LEU A 48 -5.45 -10.25 -3.52
C LEU A 48 -6.10 -8.90 -3.81
N GLU A 49 -5.54 -8.13 -4.74
CA GLU A 49 -6.10 -6.84 -5.15
C GLU A 49 -7.50 -7.01 -5.76
N GLN A 50 -7.67 -8.00 -6.67
CA GLN A 50 -8.98 -8.30 -7.24
C GLN A 50 -10.00 -8.69 -6.17
N LYS A 51 -9.58 -9.43 -5.12
CA LYS A 51 -10.44 -9.80 -4.00
C LYS A 51 -10.82 -8.59 -3.18
N ALA A 52 -9.86 -7.72 -2.85
CA ALA A 52 -10.13 -6.48 -2.13
C ALA A 52 -11.14 -5.61 -2.87
N LEU A 53 -10.93 -5.38 -4.17
CA LEU A 53 -11.82 -4.56 -4.99
C LEU A 53 -13.24 -5.13 -5.12
N LYS A 54 -13.41 -6.47 -5.06
CA LYS A 54 -14.74 -7.12 -5.02
C LYS A 54 -15.45 -6.98 -3.67
N LEU A 55 -14.73 -6.76 -2.58
CA LEU A 55 -15.27 -6.57 -1.24
C LEU A 55 -15.64 -5.12 -0.91
N VAL A 56 -15.24 -4.20 -1.78
CA VAL A 56 -15.54 -2.77 -1.63
C VAL A 56 -17.04 -2.51 -1.55
N LYS A 57 -17.44 -1.58 -0.69
CA LYS A 57 -18.81 -1.10 -0.56
C LYS A 57 -18.85 0.39 -0.23
N GLY A 58 -19.91 1.06 -0.66
CA GLY A 58 -20.22 2.46 -0.31
C GLY A 58 -19.19 3.47 -0.81
N HIS A 59 -18.95 4.52 0.00
CA HIS A 59 -17.95 5.55 -0.26
C HIS A 59 -16.57 5.07 0.11
N VAL A 60 -15.60 5.19 -0.78
CA VAL A 60 -14.27 4.60 -0.68
C VAL A 60 -13.19 5.68 -0.53
N LEU A 61 -12.20 5.39 0.32
CA LEU A 61 -10.91 6.07 0.32
C LEU A 61 -9.86 5.11 -0.24
N ASP A 62 -9.18 5.49 -1.32
CA ASP A 62 -8.05 4.76 -1.91
C ASP A 62 -6.75 5.47 -1.52
N VAL A 63 -5.97 4.86 -0.62
CA VAL A 63 -4.79 5.45 0.02
C VAL A 63 -3.52 4.96 -0.66
N GLY A 64 -2.67 5.90 -1.12
CA GLY A 64 -1.51 5.58 -1.94
C GLY A 64 -1.96 5.15 -3.35
N CYS A 65 -2.84 5.92 -3.98
CA CYS A 65 -3.52 5.52 -5.20
C CYS A 65 -2.61 5.38 -6.43
N GLY A 66 -1.36 5.86 -6.38
CA GLY A 66 -0.37 5.76 -7.45
C GLY A 66 -0.92 6.27 -8.79
N ALA A 67 -0.93 5.41 -9.82
CA ALA A 67 -1.49 5.75 -11.13
C ALA A 67 -3.03 5.66 -11.20
N GLY A 68 -3.73 5.37 -10.10
CA GLY A 68 -5.19 5.36 -10.01
C GLY A 68 -5.87 4.11 -10.58
N GLY A 69 -5.17 2.99 -10.70
CA GLY A 69 -5.73 1.76 -11.28
C GLY A 69 -6.94 1.24 -10.51
N HIS A 70 -6.86 1.16 -9.18
CA HIS A 70 -7.97 0.73 -8.30
C HIS A 70 -9.13 1.72 -8.36
N SER A 71 -8.83 3.01 -8.23
CA SER A 71 -9.81 4.09 -8.28
C SER A 71 -10.60 4.11 -9.58
N LEU A 72 -9.93 4.00 -10.73
CA LEU A 72 -10.59 3.96 -12.04
C LEU A 72 -11.51 2.73 -12.18
N TYR A 73 -11.06 1.56 -11.73
CA TYR A 73 -11.90 0.37 -11.76
C TYR A 73 -13.18 0.55 -10.95
N LEU A 74 -13.06 1.06 -9.72
CA LEU A 74 -14.21 1.28 -8.83
C LEU A 74 -15.13 2.37 -9.37
N GLN A 75 -14.59 3.47 -9.87
CA GLN A 75 -15.33 4.56 -10.51
C GLN A 75 -16.14 4.05 -11.71
N ASN A 76 -15.54 3.20 -12.56
CA ASN A 76 -16.23 2.58 -13.69
C ASN A 76 -17.35 1.60 -13.27
N LYS A 77 -17.36 1.16 -12.00
CA LYS A 77 -18.46 0.41 -11.39
C LYS A 77 -19.53 1.30 -10.73
N GLY A 78 -19.41 2.62 -10.85
CA GLY A 78 -20.32 3.59 -10.26
C GLY A 78 -20.09 3.82 -8.75
N ILE A 79 -18.93 3.42 -8.21
CA ILE A 79 -18.55 3.61 -6.81
C ILE A 79 -17.92 4.99 -6.67
N ILE A 80 -18.30 5.73 -5.61
CA ILE A 80 -17.67 7.01 -5.28
C ILE A 80 -16.37 6.74 -4.56
N VAL A 81 -15.25 7.22 -5.15
CA VAL A 81 -13.90 7.03 -4.63
C VAL A 81 -13.24 8.39 -4.43
N LYS A 82 -12.69 8.61 -3.24
CA LYS A 82 -11.70 9.64 -2.98
C LYS A 82 -10.33 8.96 -3.02
N SER A 83 -9.41 9.49 -3.82
CA SER A 83 -8.07 8.93 -4.06
C SER A 83 -7.04 9.88 -3.49
N ILE A 84 -6.13 9.41 -2.67
CA ILE A 84 -5.06 10.23 -2.10
C ILE A 84 -3.69 9.59 -2.34
N ASP A 85 -2.72 10.44 -2.55
CA ASP A 85 -1.30 10.08 -2.59
C ASP A 85 -0.47 11.27 -2.11
N ILE A 86 0.71 11.02 -1.56
CA ILE A 86 1.65 12.10 -1.20
C ILE A 86 2.46 12.58 -2.41
N SER A 87 2.47 11.81 -3.51
CA SER A 87 3.14 12.11 -4.76
C SER A 87 2.31 13.07 -5.62
N GLU A 88 2.83 14.27 -5.86
CA GLU A 88 2.20 15.23 -6.78
C GLU A 88 2.12 14.69 -8.21
N GLY A 89 3.16 13.93 -8.64
CA GLY A 89 3.21 13.30 -9.95
C GLY A 89 2.15 12.21 -10.10
N ALA A 90 1.94 11.37 -9.09
CA ALA A 90 0.88 10.36 -9.09
C ALA A 90 -0.51 10.99 -9.21
N ILE A 91 -0.79 12.04 -8.44
CA ILE A 91 -2.06 12.76 -8.52
C ILE A 91 -2.26 13.44 -9.88
N SER A 92 -1.20 14.01 -10.45
CA SER A 92 -1.26 14.57 -11.81
C SER A 92 -1.63 13.52 -12.86
N VAL A 93 -1.06 12.31 -12.73
CA VAL A 93 -1.40 11.15 -13.58
C VAL A 93 -2.85 10.72 -13.35
N CYS A 94 -3.31 10.60 -12.11
CA CYS A 94 -4.71 10.30 -11.78
C CYS A 94 -5.67 11.25 -12.47
N ASN A 95 -5.41 12.56 -12.37
CA ASN A 95 -6.23 13.59 -13.01
C ASN A 95 -6.24 13.45 -14.54
N THR A 96 -5.08 13.21 -15.16
CA THR A 96 -4.95 12.99 -16.60
C THR A 96 -5.71 11.76 -17.07
N ARG A 97 -5.71 10.68 -16.26
CA ARG A 97 -6.44 9.44 -16.51
C ARG A 97 -7.94 9.51 -16.25
N GLY A 98 -8.42 10.61 -15.65
CA GLY A 98 -9.84 10.85 -15.39
C GLY A 98 -10.33 10.28 -14.05
N VAL A 99 -9.48 10.16 -13.04
CA VAL A 99 -9.93 9.92 -11.65
C VAL A 99 -10.65 11.17 -11.15
N ASN A 100 -11.89 11.02 -10.69
CA ASN A 100 -12.78 12.16 -10.40
C ASN A 100 -12.36 12.98 -9.18
N HIS A 101 -11.84 12.33 -8.14
CA HIS A 101 -11.50 12.94 -6.84
C HIS A 101 -10.14 12.45 -6.39
N ALA A 102 -9.07 12.97 -7.02
CA ALA A 102 -7.70 12.70 -6.63
C ALA A 102 -7.06 13.96 -6.05
N GLU A 103 -6.42 13.84 -4.88
CA GLU A 103 -5.76 14.96 -4.20
C GLU A 103 -4.43 14.54 -3.56
N VAL A 104 -3.48 15.47 -3.52
CA VAL A 104 -2.22 15.28 -2.79
C VAL A 104 -2.51 15.43 -1.30
N ALA A 105 -2.45 14.33 -0.56
CA ALA A 105 -2.71 14.33 0.88
C ALA A 105 -2.03 13.14 1.57
N SER A 106 -1.62 13.34 2.82
CA SER A 106 -1.31 12.23 3.73
C SER A 106 -2.59 11.63 4.30
N ILE A 107 -2.60 10.31 4.53
CA ILE A 107 -3.73 9.67 5.22
C ILE A 107 -4.01 10.32 6.58
N LEU A 108 -2.99 10.82 7.27
CA LEU A 108 -3.13 11.45 8.58
C LEU A 108 -3.81 12.83 8.54
N ASP A 109 -3.95 13.44 7.35
CA ASP A 109 -4.64 14.73 7.17
C ASP A 109 -6.13 14.54 6.84
N ILE A 110 -6.56 13.31 6.54
CA ILE A 110 -7.96 13.01 6.20
C ILE A 110 -8.81 12.98 7.48
N THR A 111 -9.98 13.60 7.42
CA THR A 111 -10.95 13.66 8.53
C THR A 111 -12.34 13.16 8.16
N GLU A 112 -12.58 12.93 6.86
CA GLU A 112 -13.85 12.41 6.36
C GLU A 112 -14.02 10.93 6.71
N GLN A 113 -15.28 10.45 6.76
CA GLN A 113 -15.59 9.06 7.05
C GLN A 113 -16.02 8.29 5.80
N PHE A 114 -15.60 7.03 5.72
CA PHE A 114 -15.77 6.15 4.57
C PHE A 114 -16.41 4.82 4.96
N ASP A 115 -17.05 4.19 3.98
CA ASP A 115 -17.60 2.84 4.12
C ASP A 115 -16.51 1.78 3.87
N THR A 116 -15.53 2.10 3.03
CA THR A 116 -14.35 1.25 2.77
C THR A 116 -13.09 2.13 2.64
N ILE A 117 -12.02 1.71 3.30
CA ILE A 117 -10.68 2.29 3.12
C ILE A 117 -9.79 1.20 2.51
N LEU A 118 -9.11 1.51 1.41
CA LEU A 118 -8.18 0.63 0.72
C LEU A 118 -6.74 1.08 1.00
N LEU A 119 -5.89 0.15 1.40
CA LEU A 119 -4.44 0.28 1.45
C LEU A 119 -3.86 -0.97 0.79
N LEU A 120 -3.58 -0.90 -0.50
CA LEU A 120 -3.18 -2.06 -1.32
C LEU A 120 -1.79 -1.87 -1.93
N MET A 121 -1.15 -2.99 -2.32
CA MET A 121 0.25 -3.09 -2.74
C MET A 121 1.23 -2.85 -1.58
N ASN A 122 1.14 -3.72 -0.58
CA ASN A 122 1.81 -3.60 0.71
C ASN A 122 1.39 -2.33 1.46
N GLY A 123 0.08 -2.22 1.70
CA GLY A 123 -0.52 -1.05 2.33
C GLY A 123 0.01 -0.74 3.73
N THR A 124 0.57 -1.73 4.45
CA THR A 124 1.22 -1.52 5.74
C THR A 124 2.51 -0.70 5.63
N GLY A 125 3.12 -0.62 4.45
CA GLY A 125 4.32 0.19 4.19
C GLY A 125 4.13 1.66 4.52
N ILE A 126 2.91 2.17 4.36
CA ILE A 126 2.54 3.56 4.71
C ILE A 126 2.72 3.86 6.20
N PHE A 127 2.70 2.84 7.06
CA PHE A 127 2.89 2.98 8.51
C PHE A 127 4.36 3.19 8.91
N GLU A 128 5.28 3.01 7.98
CA GLU A 128 6.73 3.20 8.12
C GLU A 128 7.37 2.22 9.12
N LYS A 129 6.94 2.23 10.39
CA LYS A 129 7.55 1.47 11.51
C LYS A 129 6.51 0.80 12.36
N LEU A 130 6.88 -0.32 12.99
CA LEU A 130 6.02 -1.04 13.93
C LEU A 130 5.51 -0.12 15.06
N SER A 131 6.36 0.77 15.57
CA SER A 131 5.99 1.71 16.62
C SER A 131 4.89 2.71 16.22
N TYR A 132 4.62 2.89 14.92
CA TYR A 132 3.59 3.79 14.41
C TYR A 132 2.29 3.08 14.02
N VAL A 133 2.27 1.75 13.95
CA VAL A 133 1.11 0.96 13.50
C VAL A 133 -0.15 1.31 14.30
N THR A 134 -0.08 1.36 15.62
CA THR A 134 -1.24 1.69 16.48
C THR A 134 -1.74 3.12 16.25
N LYS A 135 -0.86 4.08 15.97
CA LYS A 135 -1.24 5.46 15.61
C LYS A 135 -2.03 5.48 14.31
N TYR A 136 -1.51 4.83 13.26
CA TYR A 136 -2.19 4.77 11.96
C TYR A 136 -3.51 4.01 12.05
N LEU A 137 -3.54 2.85 12.72
CA LEU A 137 -4.77 2.07 12.89
C LEU A 137 -5.84 2.84 13.69
N SER A 138 -5.44 3.58 14.74
CA SER A 138 -6.37 4.43 15.50
C SER A 138 -6.95 5.55 14.63
N HIS A 139 -6.12 6.15 13.78
CA HIS A 139 -6.57 7.16 12.83
C HIS A 139 -7.52 6.56 11.78
N LEU A 140 -7.12 5.49 11.11
CA LEU A 140 -7.96 4.78 10.13
C LEU A 140 -9.31 4.35 10.73
N LYS A 141 -9.30 3.88 12.00
CA LYS A 141 -10.52 3.56 12.74
C LYS A 141 -11.46 4.77 12.85
N SER A 142 -10.94 5.96 13.11
CA SER A 142 -11.75 7.19 13.22
C SER A 142 -12.41 7.61 11.90
N LEU A 143 -11.84 7.17 10.78
CA LEU A 143 -12.35 7.42 9.43
C LEU A 143 -13.39 6.40 8.97
N LEU A 144 -13.71 5.37 9.78
CA LEU A 144 -14.74 4.42 9.43
C LEU A 144 -16.13 4.92 9.82
N LYS A 145 -17.06 4.83 8.89
CA LYS A 145 -18.50 4.89 9.19
C LYS A 145 -18.93 3.65 9.98
N PRO A 146 -20.09 3.69 10.65
CA PRO A 146 -20.67 2.48 11.24
C PRO A 146 -20.76 1.35 10.20
N LYS A 147 -20.30 0.15 10.57
CA LYS A 147 -20.16 -1.02 9.67
C LYS A 147 -19.17 -0.84 8.51
N GLY A 148 -18.33 0.19 8.55
CA GLY A 148 -17.23 0.38 7.60
C GLY A 148 -16.15 -0.68 7.74
N GLN A 149 -15.24 -0.74 6.75
CA GLN A 149 -14.14 -1.69 6.71
C GLN A 149 -12.87 -1.05 6.17
N ILE A 150 -11.72 -1.60 6.58
CA ILE A 150 -10.42 -1.34 5.97
C ILE A 150 -10.02 -2.64 5.27
N LEU A 151 -9.56 -2.54 4.04
CA LEU A 151 -8.96 -3.64 3.29
C LEU A 151 -7.50 -3.27 3.08
N ILE A 152 -6.62 -4.03 3.69
CA ILE A 152 -5.18 -3.77 3.73
C ILE A 152 -4.42 -5.06 3.45
N ASP A 153 -3.38 -4.98 2.64
CA ASP A 153 -2.48 -6.09 2.39
C ASP A 153 -1.09 -5.85 2.96
N SER A 154 -0.38 -6.92 3.20
CA SER A 154 1.04 -6.96 3.52
C SER A 154 1.61 -8.33 3.22
N SER A 155 2.90 -8.49 3.46
CA SER A 155 3.62 -9.77 3.34
C SER A 155 4.40 -10.05 4.61
N ASP A 156 4.47 -11.32 5.00
CA ASP A 156 5.45 -11.79 5.96
C ASP A 156 6.76 -12.08 5.23
N ILE A 157 7.76 -11.25 5.46
CA ILE A 157 9.07 -11.37 4.80
C ILE A 157 10.08 -12.16 5.62
N GLN A 158 9.62 -12.94 6.61
CA GLN A 158 10.49 -13.76 7.46
C GLN A 158 11.39 -14.69 6.63
N TYR A 159 10.88 -15.23 5.51
CA TYR A 159 11.63 -16.10 4.60
C TYR A 159 12.91 -15.46 4.04
N MET A 160 13.00 -14.13 3.98
CA MET A 160 14.22 -13.44 3.52
C MET A 160 15.38 -13.52 4.52
N TYR A 161 15.13 -14.03 5.71
CA TYR A 161 16.10 -14.23 6.78
C TYR A 161 16.44 -15.73 7.00
N GLU A 162 15.95 -16.60 6.12
CA GLU A 162 16.28 -18.03 6.16
C GLU A 162 17.65 -18.27 5.48
N ASP A 163 18.47 -19.11 6.10
CA ASP A 163 19.73 -19.59 5.51
C ASP A 163 19.50 -20.85 4.64
N GLU A 164 20.56 -21.29 3.96
CA GLU A 164 20.52 -22.48 3.08
C GLU A 164 20.14 -23.77 3.81
N ASP A 165 20.32 -23.84 5.13
CA ASP A 165 20.00 -24.99 5.99
C ASP A 165 18.59 -24.87 6.61
N GLY A 166 17.83 -23.82 6.31
CA GLY A 166 16.49 -23.51 6.85
C GLY A 166 16.54 -22.91 8.27
N GLY A 167 17.69 -22.42 8.68
CA GLY A 167 17.85 -21.65 9.92
C GLY A 167 17.36 -20.21 9.74
N LEU A 168 16.64 -19.69 10.74
CA LEU A 168 16.12 -18.34 10.73
C LEU A 168 17.01 -17.40 11.55
N TRP A 169 17.59 -16.39 10.92
CA TRP A 169 18.48 -15.44 11.54
C TRP A 169 17.87 -14.04 11.62
N ILE A 170 17.13 -13.75 12.68
CA ILE A 170 16.60 -12.44 12.99
C ILE A 170 17.32 -11.88 14.22
N ASP A 171 17.93 -10.70 14.10
CA ASP A 171 18.53 -10.01 15.24
C ASP A 171 17.44 -9.47 16.17
N THR A 172 17.27 -10.12 17.32
CA THR A 172 16.26 -9.74 18.32
C THR A 172 16.56 -8.43 19.03
N ASN A 173 17.75 -7.84 18.84
CA ASN A 173 18.12 -6.51 19.38
C ASN A 173 17.93 -5.40 18.35
N ALA A 174 17.65 -5.74 17.09
CA ALA A 174 17.33 -4.78 16.03
C ALA A 174 15.84 -4.36 16.09
N ASN A 175 15.46 -3.51 15.16
CA ASN A 175 14.05 -3.19 14.91
C ASN A 175 13.28 -4.45 14.47
N TYR A 176 11.95 -4.34 14.36
CA TYR A 176 11.14 -5.40 13.79
C TYR A 176 11.65 -5.78 12.40
N TYR A 177 11.75 -7.09 12.11
CA TYR A 177 12.38 -7.61 10.88
C TYR A 177 11.74 -7.11 9.58
N GLY A 178 10.49 -6.68 9.63
CA GLY A 178 9.78 -6.11 8.50
C GLY A 178 9.94 -4.59 8.33
N GLU A 179 10.71 -3.89 9.19
CA GLU A 179 11.07 -2.49 9.00
C GLU A 179 12.30 -2.38 8.10
N LEU A 180 12.09 -1.99 6.84
CA LEU A 180 13.17 -1.92 5.86
C LEU A 180 13.46 -0.49 5.42
N ASP A 181 14.72 -0.20 5.16
CA ASP A 181 15.11 0.95 4.35
C ASP A 181 14.87 0.62 2.88
N TYR A 182 13.93 1.30 2.27
CA TYR A 182 13.53 1.11 0.88
C TYR A 182 14.11 2.18 0.00
N TYR A 183 14.83 1.77 -1.03
CA TYR A 183 15.53 2.64 -1.96
C TYR A 183 14.84 2.61 -3.32
N MET A 184 14.67 3.78 -3.93
CA MET A 184 14.21 3.91 -5.31
C MET A 184 15.18 4.75 -6.12
N SER A 185 15.38 4.38 -7.38
CA SER A 185 16.09 5.19 -8.36
C SER A 185 15.41 5.14 -9.73
N TYR A 186 15.45 6.27 -10.44
CA TYR A 186 14.91 6.41 -11.78
C TYR A 186 15.73 7.40 -12.58
N LYS A 187 16.13 7.05 -13.81
CA LYS A 187 16.98 7.87 -14.70
C LYS A 187 18.24 8.40 -14.00
N GLY A 188 18.89 7.52 -13.24
CA GLY A 188 20.11 7.86 -12.50
C GLY A 188 19.90 8.76 -11.26
N VAL A 189 18.67 9.15 -10.97
CA VAL A 189 18.34 9.92 -9.76
C VAL A 189 17.94 8.94 -8.66
N LYS A 190 18.62 9.06 -7.50
CA LYS A 190 18.30 8.28 -6.29
C LYS A 190 17.51 9.15 -5.32
N GLU A 191 16.52 8.54 -4.67
CA GLU A 191 15.77 9.16 -3.57
C GLU A 191 16.47 8.91 -2.23
N THR A 192 16.14 9.73 -1.23
CA THR A 192 16.44 9.41 0.17
C THR A 192 15.65 8.17 0.54
N PRO A 193 16.26 7.16 1.20
CA PRO A 193 15.53 5.95 1.56
C PRO A 193 14.29 6.27 2.39
N LEU A 194 13.22 5.54 2.09
CA LEU A 194 11.98 5.54 2.86
C LEU A 194 12.03 4.37 3.82
N THR A 195 11.56 4.55 5.04
CA THR A 195 11.27 3.38 5.88
C THR A 195 9.95 2.77 5.39
N TRP A 196 9.97 1.48 5.08
CA TRP A 196 8.83 0.75 4.55
C TRP A 196 8.55 -0.48 5.41
N LEU A 197 7.32 -0.65 5.85
CA LEU A 197 6.95 -1.71 6.78
C LEU A 197 6.25 -2.86 6.04
N TYR A 198 6.85 -4.03 6.12
CA TYR A 198 6.20 -5.31 5.88
C TYR A 198 5.76 -5.89 7.22
N LEU A 199 4.50 -6.27 7.35
CA LEU A 199 3.95 -6.67 8.64
C LEU A 199 3.33 -8.06 8.54
N ASP A 200 3.77 -8.99 9.37
CA ASP A 200 3.13 -10.30 9.46
C ASP A 200 1.70 -10.21 9.99
N PHE A 201 0.86 -11.19 9.63
CA PHE A 201 -0.57 -11.13 9.94
C PHE A 201 -0.86 -11.12 11.45
N GLU A 202 -0.15 -11.90 12.25
CA GLU A 202 -0.41 -11.97 13.70
C GLU A 202 -0.02 -10.66 14.41
N THR A 203 1.06 -10.02 13.97
CA THR A 203 1.47 -8.70 14.49
C THR A 203 0.43 -7.63 14.12
N LEU A 204 -0.07 -7.63 12.86
CA LEU A 204 -1.17 -6.72 12.46
C LEU A 204 -2.41 -6.97 13.30
N LYS A 205 -2.82 -8.22 13.47
CA LYS A 205 -4.00 -8.62 14.24
C LYS A 205 -3.91 -8.18 15.71
N ASN A 206 -2.76 -8.37 16.34
CA ASN A 206 -2.52 -7.93 17.71
C ASN A 206 -2.58 -6.40 17.84
N ALA A 207 -2.02 -5.66 16.88
CA ALA A 207 -2.12 -4.21 16.85
C ALA A 207 -3.57 -3.73 16.66
N CYS A 208 -4.35 -4.40 15.80
CA CYS A 208 -5.78 -4.15 15.61
C CYS A 208 -6.57 -4.32 16.92
N LEU A 209 -6.33 -5.41 17.64
CA LEU A 209 -6.99 -5.67 18.93
C LEU A 209 -6.71 -4.56 19.95
N THR A 210 -5.48 -4.05 19.97
CA THR A 210 -5.07 -2.97 20.89
C THR A 210 -5.87 -1.69 20.69
N VAL A 211 -6.24 -1.39 19.44
CA VAL A 211 -7.03 -0.20 19.09
C VAL A 211 -8.53 -0.47 18.99
N GLY A 212 -8.98 -1.70 19.27
CA GLY A 212 -10.40 -2.11 19.22
C GLY A 212 -10.94 -2.23 17.79
N LEU A 213 -10.14 -2.86 16.94
CA LEU A 213 -10.54 -3.35 15.61
C LEU A 213 -10.50 -4.88 15.59
N ASN A 214 -11.46 -5.50 14.91
CA ASN A 214 -11.37 -6.90 14.48
C ASN A 214 -10.47 -6.99 13.26
N CYS A 215 -9.67 -8.05 13.14
CA CYS A 215 -8.81 -8.34 11.99
C CYS A 215 -9.06 -9.76 11.50
N GLU A 216 -9.51 -9.88 10.25
CA GLU A 216 -9.80 -11.13 9.57
C GLU A 216 -8.83 -11.31 8.39
N ASN A 217 -8.14 -12.45 8.31
CA ASN A 217 -7.41 -12.82 7.09
C ASN A 217 -8.43 -13.29 6.05
N VAL A 218 -8.60 -12.51 5.00
CA VAL A 218 -9.62 -12.76 3.96
C VAL A 218 -9.10 -13.66 2.88
N GLN A 219 -7.80 -13.55 2.58
CA GLN A 219 -7.13 -14.34 1.55
C GLN A 219 -5.62 -14.30 1.75
N GLU A 220 -4.98 -15.45 1.61
CA GLU A 220 -3.53 -15.58 1.46
C GLU A 220 -3.16 -15.54 -0.03
N GLY A 221 -2.01 -14.95 -0.34
CA GLY A 221 -1.43 -14.93 -1.66
C GLY A 221 -0.41 -16.05 -1.88
N GLU A 222 0.37 -15.92 -2.95
CA GLU A 222 1.30 -16.98 -3.38
C GLU A 222 2.71 -16.83 -2.76
N HIS A 223 3.03 -15.64 -2.21
CA HIS A 223 4.36 -15.27 -1.73
C HIS A 223 4.31 -14.69 -0.30
N PHE A 224 3.69 -15.42 0.64
CA PHE A 224 3.54 -15.01 2.05
C PHE A 224 2.79 -13.68 2.22
N ASP A 225 2.17 -13.19 1.17
CA ASP A 225 1.31 -12.03 1.16
C ASP A 225 -0.11 -12.40 1.61
N TYR A 226 -0.81 -11.45 2.22
CA TYR A 226 -2.17 -11.64 2.70
C TYR A 226 -3.01 -10.38 2.52
N LEU A 227 -4.32 -10.56 2.43
CA LEU A 227 -5.31 -9.50 2.50
C LEU A 227 -6.05 -9.58 3.83
N ALA A 228 -5.95 -8.55 4.64
CA ALA A 228 -6.71 -8.40 5.87
C ALA A 228 -7.92 -7.48 5.68
N LYS A 229 -9.03 -7.83 6.35
CA LYS A 229 -10.20 -6.98 6.53
C LYS A 229 -10.31 -6.57 7.99
N LEU A 230 -10.27 -5.26 8.23
CA LEU A 230 -10.41 -4.71 9.56
C LEU A 230 -11.81 -4.07 9.70
N THR A 231 -12.46 -4.29 10.84
CA THR A 231 -13.78 -3.75 11.15
C THR A 231 -13.85 -3.26 12.59
N LEU A 232 -14.80 -2.38 12.87
CA LEU A 232 -15.06 -1.96 14.25
C LEU A 232 -15.50 -3.17 15.08
N ASN A 233 -15.04 -3.25 16.33
CA ASN A 233 -15.62 -4.17 17.31
C ASN A 233 -17.07 -3.72 17.59
N GLU A 234 -18.01 -4.67 17.56
CA GLU A 234 -19.41 -4.42 17.95
C GLU A 234 -19.55 -4.14 19.44
#